data_92297a9bd091736ef5dd0de08f115682
#
_entry.id   92297a9bd091736ef5dd0de08f115682
#
_cell.length_a   1.000
_cell.length_b   1.000
_cell.length_c   1.000
_cell.angle_alpha   90.00
_cell.angle_beta   90.00
_cell.angle_gamma   90.00
#
_symmetry.space_group_name_H-M   'P 1'
#
loop_
_entity.id
_entity.type
_entity.pdbx_description
1 polymer ?
#
loop_
_entity_poly.entity_id
_entity_poly.type
_entity_poly.pdbx_seq_one_letter_code
_entity_poly.pdbx_strand_id
1 'polypeptide(L)'
;MRLALRLIPLLVLLPAIAVAQRGRPSPLGLIRDARIVEAMRDLSPAELRRIDSTLVAFGTRHTMSDTLSPTRGIGAARRWIHAELAAAAAACAGCLRVEYDTGRAVVGRSPARPTVALWNVVAWLPGRDTSRVVVMGAHYDSCICSTDGMDAVSDAPGADDDGSGTAAVMALARVMGQRFPTGFDATVAFVLYTGEEQGLLGSTQFAERLAREGKRVVAAFTDDIIGNVVADDGRRDDRSVRVFAVDSLAIGGGELARYVWAVGARYQPRFEVLPVLRLDRLGRGGDHRPFVERGIPGLRFSERLENYKRQHLPTDSLADVDFDYVARVARLNLAAVAALAAAPDRPAQTAYARDRASGGQAFQIRWSPVAGAARYELLVRRTTDPTYARIVDAGSETSYLLDEQLDDVWVGVRAVGADGHRSLTTVVGAPGGPRLAPAARPR
;
A
#
# COMPACT_ATOMS: atom_id res chain seq x y z
N MET A 1 -9.90 80.82 -27.68
CA MET A 1 -8.89 80.21 -26.76
C MET A 1 -9.49 78.93 -26.26
N ARG A 2 -9.13 77.77 -26.84
CA ARG A 2 -9.63 76.45 -26.42
C ARG A 2 -8.51 75.72 -25.61
N LEU A 3 -8.76 75.55 -24.33
CA LEU A 3 -7.86 74.76 -23.43
C LEU A 3 -8.04 73.24 -23.68
N ALA A 4 -7.01 72.59 -24.13
CA ALA A 4 -7.00 71.14 -24.30
C ALA A 4 -6.49 70.49 -22.98
N LEU A 5 -7.39 69.76 -22.31
CA LEU A 5 -7.09 69.01 -21.13
C LEU A 5 -6.43 67.69 -21.56
N ARG A 6 -5.15 67.48 -21.24
CA ARG A 6 -4.44 66.22 -21.46
C ARG A 6 -4.70 65.28 -20.26
N LEU A 7 -5.45 64.22 -20.49
CA LEU A 7 -5.59 63.09 -19.54
C LEU A 7 -4.32 62.26 -19.57
N ILE A 8 -3.64 62.17 -18.42
CA ILE A 8 -2.52 61.23 -18.18
C ILE A 8 -3.13 59.91 -17.66
N PRO A 9 -2.88 58.78 -18.32
CA PRO A 9 -3.36 57.49 -17.79
C PRO A 9 -2.53 57.10 -16.56
N LEU A 10 -3.22 56.94 -15.44
CA LEU A 10 -2.65 56.43 -14.21
C LEU A 10 -2.46 54.89 -14.35
N LEU A 11 -1.23 54.47 -14.54
CA LEU A 11 -0.86 53.04 -14.60
C LEU A 11 -0.91 52.47 -13.16
N VAL A 12 -2.00 51.77 -12.82
CA VAL A 12 -2.11 51.06 -11.57
C VAL A 12 -1.26 49.78 -11.68
N LEU A 13 -0.06 49.82 -11.12
CA LEU A 13 0.77 48.62 -10.88
C LEU A 13 0.12 47.79 -9.75
N LEU A 14 -0.65 46.79 -10.12
CA LEU A 14 -1.05 45.73 -9.18
C LEU A 14 0.20 44.94 -8.76
N PRO A 15 0.48 44.78 -7.48
CA PRO A 15 1.56 43.90 -7.06
C PRO A 15 1.21 42.45 -7.46
N ALA A 16 2.03 41.85 -8.32
CA ALA A 16 1.98 40.43 -8.59
C ALA A 16 2.25 39.70 -7.24
N ILE A 17 1.21 39.19 -6.64
CA ILE A 17 1.35 38.24 -5.52
C ILE A 17 2.06 37.03 -6.09
N ALA A 18 3.37 36.94 -5.89
CA ALA A 18 4.12 35.77 -6.13
C ALA A 18 3.57 34.66 -5.17
N VAL A 19 2.65 33.86 -5.70
CA VAL A 19 2.31 32.59 -5.06
C VAL A 19 3.62 31.79 -5.06
N ALA A 20 4.28 31.78 -3.88
CA ALA A 20 5.43 30.95 -3.68
C ALA A 20 5.00 29.54 -4.06
N GLN A 21 5.51 29.02 -5.18
CA GLN A 21 5.45 27.61 -5.51
C GLN A 21 6.11 26.91 -4.34
N ARG A 22 5.29 26.35 -3.45
CA ARG A 22 5.78 25.42 -2.43
C ARG A 22 6.54 24.36 -3.21
N GLY A 23 7.86 24.36 -3.09
CA GLY A 23 8.73 23.41 -3.77
C GLY A 23 8.17 22.02 -3.53
N ARG A 24 8.12 21.18 -4.57
CA ARG A 24 7.68 19.79 -4.42
C ARG A 24 8.49 19.16 -3.29
N PRO A 25 7.85 18.57 -2.28
CA PRO A 25 8.57 17.99 -1.15
C PRO A 25 9.61 17.01 -1.68
N SER A 26 10.79 17.03 -1.07
CA SER A 26 11.84 16.04 -1.38
C SER A 26 11.25 14.64 -1.25
N PRO A 27 11.53 13.68 -2.17
CA PRO A 27 11.04 12.30 -2.10
C PRO A 27 11.69 11.51 -0.95
N LEU A 28 11.83 12.11 0.21
CA LEU A 28 12.40 11.55 1.46
C LEU A 28 13.74 10.83 1.25
N GLY A 29 14.60 11.34 0.35
CA GLY A 29 15.90 10.73 0.07
C GLY A 29 15.86 9.33 -0.53
N LEU A 30 14.71 8.80 -0.93
CA LEU A 30 14.61 7.48 -1.52
C LEU A 30 15.44 7.38 -2.80
N ILE A 31 16.15 6.28 -2.96
CA ILE A 31 16.88 5.98 -4.20
C ILE A 31 15.88 5.66 -5.32
N ARG A 32 16.36 5.73 -6.56
CA ARG A 32 15.62 5.26 -7.74
C ARG A 32 16.39 4.07 -8.31
N ASP A 33 16.03 2.86 -7.86
CA ASP A 33 16.65 1.62 -8.32
C ASP A 33 16.27 1.38 -9.80
N ALA A 34 17.29 1.26 -10.66
CA ALA A 34 17.10 1.04 -12.09
C ALA A 34 16.40 -0.30 -12.39
N ARG A 35 16.64 -1.35 -11.58
CA ARG A 35 16.01 -2.66 -11.73
C ARG A 35 14.51 -2.58 -11.50
N ILE A 36 14.08 -1.80 -10.49
CA ILE A 36 12.65 -1.55 -10.23
C ILE A 36 12.03 -0.79 -11.40
N VAL A 37 12.74 0.24 -11.93
CA VAL A 37 12.25 1.00 -13.10
C VAL A 37 12.08 0.12 -14.33
N GLU A 38 13.00 -0.80 -14.58
CA GLU A 38 12.88 -1.76 -15.69
C GLU A 38 11.68 -2.71 -15.47
N ALA A 39 11.53 -3.26 -14.27
CA ALA A 39 10.41 -4.12 -13.92
C ALA A 39 9.04 -3.43 -14.11
N MET A 40 8.93 -2.15 -13.74
CA MET A 40 7.71 -1.37 -13.93
C MET A 40 7.26 -1.29 -15.41
N ARG A 41 8.19 -1.35 -16.37
CA ARG A 41 7.88 -1.28 -17.81
C ARG A 41 7.17 -2.53 -18.33
N ASP A 42 7.34 -3.66 -17.64
CA ASP A 42 6.74 -4.95 -18.04
C ASP A 42 5.26 -5.07 -17.61
N LEU A 43 4.76 -4.12 -16.81
CA LEU A 43 3.34 -4.04 -16.46
C LEU A 43 2.58 -3.34 -17.60
N SER A 44 1.91 -4.13 -18.43
CA SER A 44 1.22 -3.63 -19.62
C SER A 44 -0.30 -3.55 -19.43
N PRO A 45 -0.97 -2.50 -19.93
CA PRO A 45 -2.43 -2.40 -19.92
C PRO A 45 -3.12 -3.57 -20.61
N ALA A 46 -2.53 -4.10 -21.68
CA ALA A 46 -3.10 -5.20 -22.45
C ALA A 46 -3.15 -6.50 -21.64
N GLU A 47 -2.12 -6.77 -20.84
CA GLU A 47 -2.11 -7.96 -19.98
C GLU A 47 -3.11 -7.82 -18.83
N LEU A 48 -3.16 -6.66 -18.18
CA LEU A 48 -4.13 -6.38 -17.13
C LEU A 48 -5.56 -6.55 -17.63
N ARG A 49 -5.86 -6.02 -18.83
CA ARG A 49 -7.15 -6.25 -19.50
C ARG A 49 -7.42 -7.72 -19.77
N ARG A 50 -6.43 -8.49 -20.23
CA ARG A 50 -6.59 -9.94 -20.47
C ARG A 50 -6.96 -10.67 -19.19
N ILE A 51 -6.26 -10.39 -18.12
CA ILE A 51 -6.50 -11.04 -16.81
C ILE A 51 -7.91 -10.71 -16.32
N ASP A 52 -8.25 -9.45 -16.26
CA ASP A 52 -9.55 -9.00 -15.78
C ASP A 52 -10.70 -9.47 -16.67
N SER A 53 -10.54 -9.45 -18.01
CA SER A 53 -11.54 -10.00 -18.93
C SER A 53 -11.81 -11.49 -18.68
N THR A 54 -10.81 -12.25 -18.28
CA THR A 54 -10.98 -13.66 -17.92
C THR A 54 -11.73 -13.81 -16.60
N LEU A 55 -11.44 -12.96 -15.62
CA LEU A 55 -12.15 -12.95 -14.34
C LEU A 55 -13.63 -12.63 -14.53
N VAL A 56 -13.95 -11.62 -15.32
CA VAL A 56 -15.33 -11.24 -15.66
C VAL A 56 -16.07 -12.37 -16.41
N ALA A 57 -15.37 -13.10 -17.29
CA ALA A 57 -15.98 -14.19 -18.07
C ALA A 57 -16.46 -15.38 -17.20
N PHE A 58 -16.05 -15.48 -15.93
CA PHE A 58 -16.62 -16.46 -15.00
C PHE A 58 -18.04 -16.10 -14.53
N GLY A 59 -18.62 -15.00 -15.00
CA GLY A 59 -19.97 -14.54 -14.73
C GLY A 59 -20.19 -14.03 -13.32
N THR A 60 -19.97 -14.84 -12.32
CA THR A 60 -19.91 -14.44 -10.91
C THR A 60 -18.71 -15.10 -10.24
N ARG A 61 -18.10 -14.39 -9.29
CA ARG A 61 -17.06 -14.92 -8.41
C ARG A 61 -17.48 -14.85 -6.95
N HIS A 62 -18.81 -14.78 -6.71
CA HIS A 62 -19.34 -14.75 -5.34
C HIS A 62 -18.81 -15.92 -4.52
N THR A 63 -18.40 -15.68 -3.27
CA THR A 63 -17.77 -16.70 -2.40
C THR A 63 -18.59 -17.98 -2.24
N MET A 64 -19.91 -17.90 -2.35
CA MET A 64 -20.81 -19.05 -2.27
C MET A 64 -21.26 -19.57 -3.66
N SER A 65 -20.73 -19.05 -4.77
CA SER A 65 -21.08 -19.50 -6.11
C SER A 65 -20.51 -20.89 -6.42
N ASP A 66 -20.78 -21.38 -7.61
CA ASP A 66 -20.38 -22.73 -8.04
C ASP A 66 -18.86 -22.95 -7.89
N THR A 67 -18.51 -24.05 -7.25
CA THR A 67 -17.12 -24.47 -7.00
C THR A 67 -16.66 -25.60 -7.93
N LEU A 68 -17.57 -26.24 -8.69
CA LEU A 68 -17.30 -27.41 -9.52
C LEU A 68 -17.21 -27.07 -11.02
N SER A 69 -18.01 -26.14 -11.49
CA SER A 69 -18.02 -25.71 -12.90
C SER A 69 -16.60 -25.34 -13.37
N PRO A 70 -16.18 -25.77 -14.56
CA PRO A 70 -14.88 -25.38 -15.14
C PRO A 70 -14.87 -23.94 -15.66
N THR A 71 -16.02 -23.32 -15.93
CA THR A 71 -16.14 -22.06 -16.66
C THR A 71 -16.91 -20.97 -15.92
N ARG A 72 -17.53 -21.26 -14.77
CA ARG A 72 -18.34 -20.31 -14.02
C ARG A 72 -18.08 -20.40 -12.52
N GLY A 73 -18.25 -19.30 -11.83
CA GLY A 73 -18.21 -19.23 -10.37
C GLY A 73 -16.82 -19.15 -9.77
N ILE A 74 -16.80 -19.02 -8.44
CA ILE A 74 -15.58 -18.83 -7.64
C ILE A 74 -14.59 -19.99 -7.80
N GLY A 75 -15.09 -21.23 -8.02
CA GLY A 75 -14.24 -22.40 -8.21
C GLY A 75 -13.46 -22.36 -9.51
N ALA A 76 -14.07 -21.92 -10.61
CA ALA A 76 -13.39 -21.73 -11.90
C ALA A 76 -12.34 -20.62 -11.79
N ALA A 77 -12.70 -19.48 -11.20
CA ALA A 77 -11.80 -18.35 -11.02
C ALA A 77 -10.54 -18.73 -10.22
N ARG A 78 -10.69 -19.34 -9.04
CA ARG A 78 -9.52 -19.70 -8.21
C ARG A 78 -8.59 -20.71 -8.87
N ARG A 79 -9.15 -21.71 -9.62
CA ARG A 79 -8.32 -22.67 -10.36
C ARG A 79 -7.53 -22.00 -11.47
N TRP A 80 -8.17 -21.09 -12.19
CA TRP A 80 -7.51 -20.34 -13.25
C TRP A 80 -6.42 -19.42 -12.71
N ILE A 81 -6.68 -18.67 -11.63
CA ILE A 81 -5.68 -17.81 -10.96
C ILE A 81 -4.48 -18.64 -10.53
N HIS A 82 -4.72 -19.78 -9.88
CA HIS A 82 -3.64 -20.67 -9.45
C HIS A 82 -2.82 -21.18 -10.64
N ALA A 83 -3.47 -21.58 -11.74
CA ALA A 83 -2.80 -22.05 -12.95
C ALA A 83 -1.94 -20.97 -13.62
N GLU A 84 -2.44 -19.73 -13.73
CA GLU A 84 -1.68 -18.58 -14.26
C GLU A 84 -0.43 -18.28 -13.39
N LEU A 85 -0.59 -18.26 -12.07
CA LEU A 85 0.54 -18.06 -11.17
C LEU A 85 1.53 -19.23 -11.18
N ALA A 86 1.06 -20.47 -11.31
CA ALA A 86 1.92 -21.63 -11.47
C ALA A 86 2.70 -21.59 -12.80
N ALA A 87 2.07 -21.12 -13.88
CA ALA A 87 2.74 -20.89 -15.14
C ALA A 87 3.82 -19.79 -15.03
N ALA A 88 3.52 -18.71 -14.31
CA ALA A 88 4.50 -17.67 -14.02
C ALA A 88 5.69 -18.21 -13.19
N ALA A 89 5.43 -19.08 -12.21
CA ALA A 89 6.47 -19.75 -11.43
C ALA A 89 7.35 -20.65 -12.31
N ALA A 90 6.75 -21.40 -13.21
CA ALA A 90 7.50 -22.24 -14.17
C ALA A 90 8.36 -21.40 -15.11
N ALA A 91 7.85 -20.26 -15.59
CA ALA A 91 8.56 -19.35 -16.48
C ALA A 91 9.79 -18.68 -15.82
N CYS A 92 9.84 -18.63 -14.51
CA CYS A 92 11.00 -18.12 -13.75
C CYS A 92 11.80 -19.23 -13.04
N ALA A 93 11.75 -20.45 -13.55
CA ALA A 93 12.47 -21.60 -13.01
C ALA A 93 12.17 -21.89 -11.51
N GLY A 94 10.92 -21.71 -11.09
CA GLY A 94 10.48 -21.97 -9.71
C GLY A 94 10.79 -20.86 -8.71
N CYS A 95 10.99 -19.65 -9.17
CA CYS A 95 11.22 -18.49 -8.28
C CYS A 95 10.02 -18.17 -7.37
N LEU A 96 8.80 -18.57 -7.79
CA LEU A 96 7.58 -18.42 -7.01
C LEU A 96 7.13 -19.79 -6.46
N ARG A 97 6.66 -19.81 -5.22
CA ARG A 97 5.93 -20.95 -4.64
C ARG A 97 4.45 -20.58 -4.60
N VAL A 98 3.63 -21.32 -5.35
CA VAL A 98 2.19 -21.08 -5.43
C VAL A 98 1.45 -22.14 -4.63
N GLU A 99 0.48 -21.71 -3.83
CA GLU A 99 -0.33 -22.58 -2.98
C GLU A 99 -1.73 -22.03 -2.74
N TYR A 100 -2.62 -22.87 -2.23
CA TYR A 100 -3.87 -22.46 -1.62
C TYR A 100 -3.69 -22.28 -0.11
N ASP A 101 -4.13 -21.13 0.42
CA ASP A 101 -4.36 -20.94 1.84
C ASP A 101 -5.85 -21.21 2.13
N THR A 102 -6.13 -22.32 2.83
CA THR A 102 -7.50 -22.84 2.95
C THR A 102 -8.02 -22.77 4.38
N GLY A 103 -9.32 -22.53 4.50
CA GLY A 103 -10.02 -22.52 5.79
C GLY A 103 -11.53 -22.59 5.62
N ARG A 104 -12.24 -22.26 6.67
CA ARG A 104 -13.71 -22.23 6.69
C ARG A 104 -14.17 -21.01 7.50
N ALA A 105 -15.22 -20.36 7.04
CA ALA A 105 -15.85 -19.26 7.77
C ALA A 105 -17.38 -19.33 7.66
N VAL A 106 -18.04 -18.67 8.60
CA VAL A 106 -19.49 -18.50 8.62
C VAL A 106 -19.81 -17.18 7.90
N VAL A 107 -20.68 -17.23 6.90
CA VAL A 107 -21.10 -16.07 6.10
C VAL A 107 -22.47 -15.56 6.54
N GLY A 108 -22.63 -14.23 6.51
CA GLY A 108 -23.91 -13.57 6.72
C GLY A 108 -24.32 -13.39 8.18
N ARG A 109 -25.38 -12.63 8.36
CA ARG A 109 -25.96 -12.29 9.67
C ARG A 109 -27.27 -13.05 9.97
N SER A 110 -27.75 -13.85 9.04
CA SER A 110 -28.96 -14.67 9.21
C SER A 110 -28.76 -15.77 10.26
N PRO A 111 -29.83 -16.20 10.97
CA PRO A 111 -29.77 -17.38 11.83
C PRO A 111 -29.29 -18.66 11.12
N ALA A 112 -29.57 -18.79 9.82
CA ALA A 112 -29.17 -19.90 8.95
C ALA A 112 -27.79 -19.63 8.29
N ARG A 113 -26.81 -19.17 9.04
CA ARG A 113 -25.47 -18.81 8.55
C ARG A 113 -24.77 -20.00 7.86
N PRO A 114 -24.59 -19.97 6.54
CA PRO A 114 -23.83 -21.03 5.87
C PRO A 114 -22.34 -20.94 6.25
N THR A 115 -21.73 -22.13 6.41
CA THR A 115 -20.28 -22.25 6.51
C THR A 115 -19.71 -22.51 5.13
N VAL A 116 -18.82 -21.63 4.67
CA VAL A 116 -18.16 -21.74 3.37
C VAL A 116 -16.70 -22.14 3.52
N ALA A 117 -16.18 -22.81 2.51
CA ALA A 117 -14.76 -23.07 2.39
C ALA A 117 -14.07 -21.83 1.79
N LEU A 118 -13.07 -21.34 2.45
CA LEU A 118 -12.23 -20.22 1.98
C LEU A 118 -10.98 -20.78 1.28
N TRP A 119 -10.62 -20.18 0.15
CA TRP A 119 -9.47 -20.58 -0.65
C TRP A 119 -8.78 -19.33 -1.20
N ASN A 120 -7.87 -18.74 -0.41
CA ASN A 120 -6.98 -17.73 -0.95
C ASN A 120 -5.98 -18.39 -1.91
N VAL A 121 -5.58 -17.71 -2.96
CA VAL A 121 -4.47 -18.13 -3.81
C VAL A 121 -3.26 -17.28 -3.47
N VAL A 122 -2.14 -17.91 -3.13
CA VAL A 122 -0.94 -17.22 -2.66
C VAL A 122 0.25 -17.59 -3.52
N ALA A 123 0.94 -16.58 -4.05
CA ALA A 123 2.25 -16.74 -4.67
C ALA A 123 3.32 -16.08 -3.78
N TRP A 124 4.28 -16.87 -3.35
CA TRP A 124 5.40 -16.42 -2.52
C TRP A 124 6.64 -16.22 -3.39
N LEU A 125 7.24 -15.04 -3.33
CA LEU A 125 8.59 -14.79 -3.81
C LEU A 125 9.53 -14.79 -2.58
N PRO A 126 10.24 -15.90 -2.33
CA PRO A 126 11.07 -16.04 -1.13
C PRO A 126 12.16 -14.99 -1.07
N GLY A 127 12.33 -14.40 0.11
CA GLY A 127 13.44 -13.49 0.42
C GLY A 127 14.56 -14.20 1.17
N ARG A 128 15.65 -13.48 1.42
CA ARG A 128 16.78 -13.97 2.24
C ARG A 128 16.35 -14.26 3.68
N ASP A 129 15.53 -13.37 4.26
CA ASP A 129 14.87 -13.58 5.55
C ASP A 129 13.42 -14.00 5.31
N THR A 130 13.17 -15.30 5.36
CA THR A 130 11.83 -15.87 5.16
C THR A 130 10.88 -15.63 6.33
N SER A 131 11.38 -15.11 7.46
CA SER A 131 10.54 -14.69 8.59
C SER A 131 9.89 -13.32 8.36
N ARG A 132 10.49 -12.47 7.51
CA ARG A 132 9.99 -11.14 7.14
C ARG A 132 9.13 -11.24 5.91
N VAL A 133 7.94 -10.61 5.92
CA VAL A 133 6.99 -10.67 4.81
C VAL A 133 6.46 -9.28 4.49
N VAL A 134 6.50 -8.92 3.22
CA VAL A 134 5.72 -7.83 2.64
C VAL A 134 4.54 -8.46 1.91
N VAL A 135 3.33 -8.08 2.26
CA VAL A 135 2.09 -8.61 1.66
C VAL A 135 1.58 -7.62 0.61
N MET A 136 1.22 -8.12 -0.57
CA MET A 136 0.49 -7.39 -1.60
C MET A 136 -0.73 -8.22 -1.99
N GLY A 137 -1.94 -7.71 -1.75
CA GLY A 137 -3.17 -8.44 -1.94
C GLY A 137 -4.23 -7.70 -2.71
N ALA A 138 -5.24 -8.44 -3.17
CA ALA A 138 -6.50 -8.01 -3.76
C ALA A 138 -7.53 -9.12 -3.56
N HIS A 139 -8.84 -8.82 -3.68
CA HIS A 139 -9.82 -9.88 -3.58
C HIS A 139 -10.32 -10.32 -4.94
N TYR A 140 -10.46 -11.63 -5.15
CA TYR A 140 -10.93 -12.15 -6.42
C TYR A 140 -12.41 -12.52 -6.42
N ASP A 141 -13.06 -12.48 -5.27
CA ASP A 141 -14.53 -12.60 -5.20
C ASP A 141 -15.22 -11.33 -5.68
N SER A 142 -16.46 -11.45 -6.08
CA SER A 142 -17.33 -10.36 -6.52
C SER A 142 -18.75 -10.57 -6.00
N CYS A 143 -19.55 -9.52 -5.89
CA CYS A 143 -20.94 -9.65 -5.45
C CYS A 143 -21.89 -8.70 -6.16
N ILE A 144 -23.17 -9.07 -6.13
CA ILE A 144 -24.27 -8.11 -6.17
C ILE A 144 -24.72 -7.91 -4.73
N CYS A 145 -24.13 -6.92 -4.06
CA CYS A 145 -24.35 -6.69 -2.63
C CYS A 145 -25.46 -5.67 -2.34
N SER A 146 -26.30 -5.37 -3.32
CA SER A 146 -27.34 -4.34 -3.23
C SER A 146 -28.47 -4.64 -2.25
N THR A 147 -28.62 -5.91 -1.84
CA THR A 147 -29.67 -6.34 -0.91
C THR A 147 -29.08 -6.90 0.39
N ASP A 148 -28.71 -8.17 0.39
CA ASP A 148 -28.17 -8.87 1.56
C ASP A 148 -26.77 -9.47 1.30
N GLY A 149 -26.24 -9.28 0.09
CA GLY A 149 -24.93 -9.82 -0.31
C GLY A 149 -24.90 -11.34 -0.43
N MET A 150 -26.05 -11.99 -0.66
CA MET A 150 -26.19 -13.44 -0.67
C MET A 150 -26.50 -14.02 -2.05
N ASP A 151 -26.65 -13.18 -3.08
CA ASP A 151 -26.88 -13.65 -4.45
C ASP A 151 -25.61 -14.25 -5.05
N ALA A 152 -25.52 -15.57 -4.98
CA ALA A 152 -24.38 -16.33 -5.50
C ALA A 152 -24.57 -16.83 -6.95
N VAL A 153 -25.68 -16.48 -7.61
CA VAL A 153 -26.08 -17.06 -8.91
C VAL A 153 -26.08 -16.04 -10.04
N SER A 154 -26.59 -14.85 -9.81
CA SER A 154 -26.65 -13.78 -10.80
C SER A 154 -25.27 -13.33 -11.23
N ASP A 155 -25.18 -12.80 -12.46
CA ASP A 155 -23.92 -12.28 -12.96
C ASP A 155 -23.46 -11.05 -12.14
N ALA A 156 -22.31 -11.19 -11.54
CA ALA A 156 -21.59 -10.17 -10.78
C ALA A 156 -20.18 -10.01 -11.40
N PRO A 157 -20.05 -9.21 -12.48
CA PRO A 157 -18.80 -9.11 -13.24
C PRO A 157 -17.63 -8.64 -12.37
N GLY A 158 -17.87 -7.63 -11.51
CA GLY A 158 -16.86 -7.12 -10.59
C GLY A 158 -15.56 -6.77 -11.32
N ALA A 159 -15.64 -6.03 -12.44
CA ALA A 159 -14.48 -5.71 -13.25
C ALA A 159 -13.56 -4.71 -12.52
N ASP A 160 -14.14 -3.73 -11.86
CA ASP A 160 -13.41 -2.78 -11.04
C ASP A 160 -13.30 -3.28 -9.59
N ASP A 161 -14.37 -3.84 -9.04
CA ASP A 161 -14.49 -4.36 -7.67
C ASP A 161 -14.49 -5.91 -7.64
N ASP A 162 -13.40 -6.67 -7.51
CA ASP A 162 -12.01 -6.18 -7.54
C ASP A 162 -11.20 -6.98 -8.60
N GLY A 163 -11.76 -7.06 -9.83
CA GLY A 163 -11.04 -7.58 -10.98
C GLY A 163 -9.80 -6.76 -11.30
N SER A 164 -9.89 -5.42 -11.15
CA SER A 164 -8.81 -4.47 -11.40
C SER A 164 -7.62 -4.73 -10.48
N GLY A 165 -7.83 -4.85 -9.17
CA GLY A 165 -6.78 -5.16 -8.20
C GLY A 165 -6.26 -6.58 -8.32
N THR A 166 -7.15 -7.56 -8.52
CA THR A 166 -6.74 -8.95 -8.77
C THR A 166 -5.81 -9.06 -9.98
N ALA A 167 -6.12 -8.37 -11.09
CA ALA A 167 -5.27 -8.33 -12.26
C ALA A 167 -3.90 -7.69 -11.98
N ALA A 168 -3.88 -6.61 -11.21
CA ALA A 168 -2.64 -5.95 -10.81
C ALA A 168 -1.76 -6.89 -9.98
N VAL A 169 -2.29 -7.52 -8.92
CA VAL A 169 -1.52 -8.42 -8.04
C VAL A 169 -0.98 -9.64 -8.81
N MET A 170 -1.77 -10.23 -9.71
CA MET A 170 -1.29 -11.35 -10.56
C MET A 170 -0.16 -10.91 -11.49
N ALA A 171 -0.28 -9.74 -12.12
CA ALA A 171 0.77 -9.19 -12.98
C ALA A 171 2.03 -8.84 -12.18
N LEU A 172 1.88 -8.30 -10.95
CA LEU A 172 3.01 -8.04 -10.06
C LEU A 172 3.76 -9.33 -9.72
N ALA A 173 3.05 -10.40 -9.34
CA ALA A 173 3.67 -11.68 -9.01
C ALA A 173 4.51 -12.20 -10.19
N ARG A 174 3.97 -12.18 -11.40
CA ARG A 174 4.68 -12.59 -12.62
C ARG A 174 5.92 -11.72 -12.87
N VAL A 175 5.76 -10.40 -12.90
CA VAL A 175 6.86 -9.49 -13.25
C VAL A 175 7.95 -9.54 -12.18
N MET A 176 7.58 -9.52 -10.90
CA MET A 176 8.57 -9.54 -9.82
C MET A 176 9.29 -10.89 -9.76
N GLY A 177 8.60 -12.01 -10.00
CA GLY A 177 9.24 -13.32 -10.13
C GLY A 177 10.27 -13.35 -11.26
N GLN A 178 9.94 -12.84 -12.43
CA GLN A 178 10.83 -12.82 -13.59
C GLN A 178 12.03 -11.88 -13.44
N ARG A 179 11.81 -10.67 -12.88
CA ARG A 179 12.84 -9.63 -12.75
C ARG A 179 13.71 -9.77 -11.49
N PHE A 180 13.20 -10.42 -10.47
CA PHE A 180 13.87 -10.63 -9.19
C PHE A 180 13.83 -12.10 -8.76
N PRO A 181 14.34 -13.04 -9.59
CA PRO A 181 14.19 -14.49 -9.34
C PRO A 181 14.88 -14.96 -8.06
N THR A 182 15.83 -14.20 -7.53
CA THR A 182 16.50 -14.48 -6.24
C THR A 182 15.82 -13.81 -5.06
N GLY A 183 14.69 -13.12 -5.28
CA GLY A 183 13.96 -12.39 -4.25
C GLY A 183 14.67 -11.15 -3.74
N PHE A 184 14.26 -10.72 -2.56
CA PHE A 184 14.72 -9.53 -1.84
C PHE A 184 15.27 -9.92 -0.46
N ASP A 185 15.42 -8.97 0.44
CA ASP A 185 15.72 -9.25 1.85
C ASP A 185 14.52 -9.86 2.55
N ALA A 186 13.33 -9.28 2.36
CA ALA A 186 12.08 -9.86 2.84
C ALA A 186 11.41 -10.70 1.76
N THR A 187 10.65 -11.71 2.17
CA THR A 187 9.73 -12.45 1.30
C THR A 187 8.59 -11.54 0.87
N VAL A 188 8.15 -11.66 -0.39
CA VAL A 188 6.91 -11.01 -0.85
C VAL A 188 5.82 -12.07 -1.00
N ALA A 189 4.66 -11.82 -0.41
CA ALA A 189 3.45 -12.63 -0.57
C ALA A 189 2.45 -11.88 -1.45
N PHE A 190 2.14 -12.42 -2.62
CA PHE A 190 1.06 -11.96 -3.49
C PHE A 190 -0.17 -12.80 -3.16
N VAL A 191 -1.25 -12.16 -2.71
CA VAL A 191 -2.41 -12.87 -2.16
C VAL A 191 -3.68 -12.42 -2.85
N LEU A 192 -4.40 -13.38 -3.46
CA LEU A 192 -5.73 -13.18 -3.99
C LEU A 192 -6.71 -13.72 -2.94
N TYR A 193 -7.38 -12.81 -2.25
CA TYR A 193 -8.31 -13.14 -1.16
C TYR A 193 -9.65 -13.60 -1.68
N THR A 194 -10.34 -14.43 -0.89
CA THR A 194 -11.74 -14.83 -1.08
C THR A 194 -12.58 -14.30 0.08
N GLY A 195 -13.83 -13.95 -0.19
CA GLY A 195 -14.77 -13.55 0.85
C GLY A 195 -14.50 -12.19 1.48
N GLU A 196 -13.92 -11.28 0.73
CA GLU A 196 -13.83 -9.86 1.12
C GLU A 196 -15.23 -9.30 1.30
N GLU A 197 -16.07 -9.47 0.28
CA GLU A 197 -17.43 -8.98 0.17
C GLU A 197 -18.37 -9.52 1.26
N GLN A 198 -18.03 -10.65 1.84
CA GLN A 198 -18.77 -11.26 2.94
C GLN A 198 -18.14 -10.97 4.30
N GLY A 199 -17.20 -10.04 4.37
CA GLY A 199 -16.64 -9.50 5.62
C GLY A 199 -15.17 -9.81 5.86
N LEU A 200 -14.31 -9.62 4.87
CA LEU A 200 -12.84 -9.73 4.97
C LEU A 200 -12.38 -11.13 5.43
N LEU A 201 -13.09 -12.17 5.00
CA LEU A 201 -12.89 -13.51 5.55
C LEU A 201 -11.51 -14.08 5.19
N GLY A 202 -11.11 -13.96 3.92
CA GLY A 202 -9.85 -14.49 3.42
C GLY A 202 -8.63 -13.75 3.96
N SER A 203 -8.67 -12.45 4.02
CA SER A 203 -7.59 -11.64 4.58
C SER A 203 -7.44 -11.83 6.09
N THR A 204 -8.56 -12.00 6.82
CA THR A 204 -8.55 -12.37 8.23
C THR A 204 -7.85 -13.70 8.44
N GLN A 205 -8.25 -14.75 7.67
CA GLN A 205 -7.62 -16.08 7.73
C GLN A 205 -6.11 -15.99 7.46
N PHE A 206 -5.70 -15.27 6.42
CA PHE A 206 -4.30 -15.16 6.04
C PHE A 206 -3.46 -14.41 7.08
N ALA A 207 -3.98 -13.30 7.61
CA ALA A 207 -3.33 -12.56 8.69
C ALA A 207 -3.15 -13.41 9.96
N GLU A 208 -4.15 -14.24 10.31
CA GLU A 208 -4.07 -15.21 11.41
C GLU A 208 -3.05 -16.31 11.15
N ARG A 209 -3.00 -16.81 9.91
CA ARG A 209 -1.98 -17.79 9.52
C ARG A 209 -0.58 -17.26 9.70
N LEU A 210 -0.28 -16.05 9.19
CA LEU A 210 1.03 -15.42 9.34
C LEU A 210 1.41 -15.24 10.82
N ALA A 211 0.45 -14.84 11.65
CA ALA A 211 0.68 -14.70 13.09
C ALA A 211 0.99 -16.06 13.76
N ARG A 212 0.25 -17.13 13.42
CA ARG A 212 0.51 -18.50 13.94
C ARG A 212 1.87 -19.04 13.48
N GLU A 213 2.29 -18.70 12.27
CA GLU A 213 3.60 -19.07 11.72
C GLU A 213 4.75 -18.21 12.25
N GLY A 214 4.48 -17.23 13.11
CA GLY A 214 5.48 -16.33 13.67
C GLY A 214 6.11 -15.40 12.63
N LYS A 215 5.42 -15.13 11.52
CA LYS A 215 5.93 -14.22 10.48
C LYS A 215 5.87 -12.77 10.94
N ARG A 216 6.92 -12.02 10.66
CA ARG A 216 7.00 -10.57 10.88
C ARG A 216 6.54 -9.86 9.61
N VAL A 217 5.29 -9.42 9.57
CA VAL A 217 4.76 -8.66 8.45
C VAL A 217 5.26 -7.23 8.53
N VAL A 218 6.08 -6.83 7.56
CA VAL A 218 6.67 -5.48 7.45
C VAL A 218 5.60 -4.46 7.09
N ALA A 219 4.76 -4.81 6.10
CA ALA A 219 3.60 -4.04 5.66
C ALA A 219 2.62 -4.96 4.90
N ALA A 220 1.34 -4.61 4.93
CA ALA A 220 0.30 -5.22 4.12
C ALA A 220 -0.32 -4.16 3.20
N PHE A 221 -0.15 -4.35 1.91
CA PHE A 221 -0.74 -3.54 0.86
C PHE A 221 -1.94 -4.27 0.27
N THR A 222 -2.98 -3.53 -0.10
CA THR A 222 -4.17 -4.05 -0.76
C THR A 222 -4.58 -3.11 -1.88
N ASP A 223 -4.78 -3.65 -3.08
CA ASP A 223 -5.55 -2.99 -4.13
C ASP A 223 -7.03 -3.35 -3.94
N ASP A 224 -7.91 -2.39 -4.15
CA ASP A 224 -9.35 -2.62 -4.12
C ASP A 224 -10.02 -1.40 -4.75
N ILE A 225 -10.69 -1.61 -5.91
CA ILE A 225 -11.20 -0.60 -6.84
C ILE A 225 -10.11 0.38 -7.30
N ILE A 226 -9.33 -0.05 -8.29
CA ILE A 226 -8.23 0.74 -8.86
C ILE A 226 -8.36 0.94 -10.39
N GLY A 227 -9.56 0.79 -10.95
CA GLY A 227 -9.78 0.80 -12.41
C GLY A 227 -10.60 1.95 -12.92
N ASN A 228 -11.48 2.55 -12.14
CA ASN A 228 -12.33 3.62 -12.61
C ASN A 228 -11.67 5.00 -12.49
N VAL A 229 -11.92 5.84 -13.49
CA VAL A 229 -11.38 7.22 -13.57
C VAL A 229 -12.49 8.28 -13.70
N VAL A 230 -13.77 7.87 -13.70
CA VAL A 230 -14.90 8.77 -13.91
C VAL A 230 -15.92 8.61 -12.78
N ALA A 231 -16.09 9.66 -11.99
CA ALA A 231 -17.08 9.72 -10.91
C ALA A 231 -18.53 9.72 -11.43
N ASP A 232 -19.48 9.51 -10.51
CA ASP A 232 -20.94 9.58 -10.77
C ASP A 232 -21.41 10.88 -11.41
N ASP A 233 -20.72 11.98 -11.16
CA ASP A 233 -21.02 13.32 -11.68
C ASP A 233 -20.25 13.66 -12.97
N GLY A 234 -19.53 12.72 -13.54
CA GLY A 234 -18.76 12.85 -14.77
C GLY A 234 -17.39 13.49 -14.63
N ARG A 235 -16.95 13.87 -13.41
CA ARG A 235 -15.57 14.30 -13.19
C ARG A 235 -14.61 13.17 -13.49
N ARG A 236 -13.45 13.50 -14.07
CA ARG A 236 -12.42 12.53 -14.44
C ARG A 236 -11.12 12.82 -13.69
N ASP A 237 -10.49 11.75 -13.15
CA ASP A 237 -9.12 11.79 -12.63
C ASP A 237 -8.41 10.48 -12.93
N ASP A 238 -7.47 10.50 -13.85
CA ASP A 238 -6.59 9.40 -14.21
C ASP A 238 -5.13 9.63 -13.75
N ARG A 239 -4.89 10.66 -12.91
CA ARG A 239 -3.55 11.12 -12.53
C ARG A 239 -3.23 10.97 -11.06
N SER A 240 -4.18 10.50 -10.27
CA SER A 240 -3.96 10.34 -8.84
C SER A 240 -4.60 9.05 -8.31
N VAL A 241 -4.04 8.56 -7.20
CA VAL A 241 -4.58 7.41 -6.45
C VAL A 241 -4.63 7.76 -4.97
N ARG A 242 -5.68 7.35 -4.27
CA ARG A 242 -5.78 7.45 -2.81
C ARG A 242 -5.08 6.27 -2.16
N VAL A 243 -4.44 6.52 -1.03
CA VAL A 243 -3.91 5.49 -0.16
C VAL A 243 -4.48 5.68 1.25
N PHE A 244 -5.31 4.73 1.66
CA PHE A 244 -5.92 4.74 3.00
C PHE A 244 -5.01 4.02 3.98
N ALA A 245 -4.67 4.69 5.08
CA ALA A 245 -3.89 4.09 6.15
C ALA A 245 -4.17 4.81 7.48
N VAL A 246 -4.35 4.05 8.56
CA VAL A 246 -4.60 4.65 9.87
C VAL A 246 -3.36 5.38 10.36
N ASP A 247 -3.48 6.66 10.71
CA ASP A 247 -2.36 7.45 11.26
C ASP A 247 -2.16 7.14 12.75
N SER A 248 -1.77 5.90 13.03
CA SER A 248 -1.38 5.46 14.37
C SER A 248 0.13 5.36 14.47
N LEU A 249 0.71 6.12 15.38
CA LEU A 249 2.15 6.09 15.64
C LEU A 249 2.62 4.71 16.12
N ALA A 250 1.79 3.99 16.87
CA ALA A 250 2.08 2.65 17.36
C ALA A 250 2.11 1.61 16.23
N ILE A 251 1.16 1.68 15.28
CA ILE A 251 1.04 0.75 14.15
C ILE A 251 1.99 1.15 13.03
N GLY A 252 2.11 2.43 12.74
CA GLY A 252 2.95 2.96 11.66
C GLY A 252 2.26 3.01 10.30
N GLY A 253 0.93 2.94 10.24
CA GLY A 253 0.18 3.04 8.97
C GLY A 253 0.37 4.39 8.29
N GLY A 254 0.35 5.49 9.03
CA GLY A 254 0.65 6.81 8.47
C GLY A 254 2.07 6.93 7.92
N GLU A 255 3.04 6.24 8.54
CA GLU A 255 4.42 6.17 8.02
C GLU A 255 4.50 5.35 6.73
N LEU A 256 3.69 4.29 6.62
CA LEU A 256 3.55 3.53 5.38
C LEU A 256 2.96 4.39 4.26
N ALA A 257 1.93 5.18 4.54
CA ALA A 257 1.33 6.09 3.56
C ALA A 257 2.34 7.17 3.10
N ARG A 258 3.12 7.74 4.03
CA ARG A 258 4.19 8.69 3.71
C ARG A 258 5.31 8.05 2.87
N TYR A 259 5.63 6.79 3.15
CA TYR A 259 6.59 6.02 2.37
C TYR A 259 6.10 5.83 0.93
N VAL A 260 4.87 5.36 0.72
CA VAL A 260 4.27 5.17 -0.61
C VAL A 260 4.17 6.49 -1.38
N TRP A 261 3.78 7.57 -0.70
CA TRP A 261 3.79 8.91 -1.28
C TRP A 261 5.18 9.31 -1.80
N ALA A 262 6.23 9.05 -1.02
CA ALA A 262 7.61 9.35 -1.42
C ALA A 262 8.08 8.45 -2.58
N VAL A 263 7.69 7.17 -2.58
CA VAL A 263 7.94 6.24 -3.70
C VAL A 263 7.26 6.76 -4.97
N GLY A 264 5.99 7.16 -4.90
CA GLY A 264 5.27 7.76 -6.03
C GLY A 264 5.98 8.98 -6.59
N ALA A 265 6.36 9.91 -5.73
CA ALA A 265 7.10 11.11 -6.12
C ALA A 265 8.46 10.80 -6.78
N ARG A 266 9.11 9.69 -6.38
CA ARG A 266 10.41 9.26 -6.88
C ARG A 266 10.34 8.47 -8.18
N TYR A 267 9.40 7.54 -8.30
CA TYR A 267 9.30 6.62 -9.43
C TYR A 267 8.31 7.07 -10.50
N GLN A 268 7.21 7.73 -10.11
CA GLN A 268 6.16 8.22 -11.00
C GLN A 268 5.77 9.67 -10.71
N PRO A 269 6.65 10.66 -10.93
CA PRO A 269 6.45 12.06 -10.49
C PRO A 269 5.25 12.78 -11.14
N ARG A 270 4.63 12.16 -12.15
CA ARG A 270 3.42 12.67 -12.82
C ARG A 270 2.14 11.98 -12.36
N PHE A 271 2.24 11.01 -11.47
CA PHE A 271 1.12 10.29 -10.88
C PHE A 271 1.09 10.60 -9.38
N GLU A 272 0.03 11.23 -8.92
CA GLU A 272 -0.06 11.77 -7.57
C GLU A 272 -0.56 10.70 -6.59
N VAL A 273 0.15 10.48 -5.52
CA VAL A 273 -0.32 9.67 -4.40
C VAL A 273 -0.96 10.59 -3.37
N LEU A 274 -2.19 10.29 -2.97
CA LEU A 274 -2.98 11.07 -2.03
C LEU A 274 -3.15 10.29 -0.71
N PRO A 275 -2.32 10.53 0.32
CA PRO A 275 -2.49 9.91 1.62
C PRO A 275 -3.82 10.36 2.27
N VAL A 276 -4.66 9.39 2.59
CA VAL A 276 -5.87 9.56 3.38
C VAL A 276 -5.62 8.89 4.72
N LEU A 277 -5.28 9.70 5.73
CA LEU A 277 -4.79 9.22 7.02
C LEU A 277 -5.95 8.74 7.92
N ARG A 278 -6.64 7.74 7.45
CA ARG A 278 -7.71 7.01 8.15
C ARG A 278 -7.76 5.57 7.64
N LEU A 279 -8.39 4.69 8.41
CA LEU A 279 -8.42 3.27 8.09
C LEU A 279 -9.01 3.01 6.69
N ASP A 280 -10.19 3.59 6.40
CA ASP A 280 -10.87 3.46 5.12
C ASP A 280 -11.95 4.54 4.99
N ARG A 281 -12.78 4.45 3.94
CA ARG A 281 -14.02 5.23 3.77
C ARG A 281 -14.95 5.04 4.96
N LEU A 282 -15.85 6.00 5.17
CA LEU A 282 -16.83 5.92 6.28
C LEU A 282 -17.74 4.71 6.12
N GLY A 283 -17.78 3.86 7.16
CA GLY A 283 -18.65 2.67 7.18
C GLY A 283 -18.20 1.52 6.27
N ARG A 284 -17.01 1.58 5.68
CA ARG A 284 -16.44 0.56 4.81
C ARG A 284 -15.09 0.05 5.34
N GLY A 285 -14.57 -0.98 4.72
CA GLY A 285 -13.29 -1.58 5.04
C GLY A 285 -12.62 -2.14 3.79
N GLY A 286 -11.56 -2.89 3.96
CA GLY A 286 -10.85 -3.62 2.93
C GLY A 286 -9.83 -4.57 3.55
N ASP A 287 -9.20 -5.40 2.76
CA ASP A 287 -8.35 -6.51 3.19
C ASP A 287 -7.07 -6.11 3.97
N HIS A 288 -6.70 -4.84 3.99
CA HIS A 288 -5.64 -4.32 4.87
C HIS A 288 -6.06 -4.26 6.35
N ARG A 289 -7.36 -4.18 6.64
CA ARG A 289 -7.90 -3.99 7.99
C ARG A 289 -7.54 -5.11 8.96
N PRO A 290 -7.65 -6.42 8.63
CA PRO A 290 -7.26 -7.50 9.55
C PRO A 290 -5.79 -7.44 9.99
N PHE A 291 -4.91 -6.88 9.16
CA PHE A 291 -3.50 -6.63 9.51
C PHE A 291 -3.37 -5.45 10.48
N VAL A 292 -4.07 -4.35 10.21
CA VAL A 292 -4.09 -3.16 11.09
C VAL A 292 -4.60 -3.51 12.48
N GLU A 293 -5.64 -4.33 12.59
CA GLU A 293 -6.20 -4.81 13.86
C GLU A 293 -5.21 -5.66 14.66
N ARG A 294 -4.18 -6.21 13.99
CA ARG A 294 -3.06 -6.96 14.60
C ARG A 294 -1.81 -6.11 14.83
N GLY A 295 -1.90 -4.79 14.69
CA GLY A 295 -0.78 -3.88 14.90
C GLY A 295 0.24 -3.84 13.75
N ILE A 296 -0.14 -4.32 12.57
CA ILE A 296 0.69 -4.35 11.37
C ILE A 296 0.38 -3.12 10.51
N PRO A 297 1.37 -2.39 9.96
CA PRO A 297 1.13 -1.32 9.00
C PRO A 297 0.36 -1.85 7.78
N GLY A 298 -0.87 -1.41 7.61
CA GLY A 298 -1.73 -1.78 6.49
C GLY A 298 -2.15 -0.56 5.69
N LEU A 299 -2.24 -0.72 4.35
CA LEU A 299 -2.59 0.33 3.41
C LEU A 299 -3.43 -0.23 2.27
N ARG A 300 -4.50 0.50 1.92
CA ARG A 300 -5.31 0.23 0.74
C ARG A 300 -5.08 1.29 -0.32
N PHE A 301 -4.80 0.85 -1.56
CA PHE A 301 -4.90 1.68 -2.76
C PHE A 301 -6.34 1.68 -3.26
N SER A 302 -6.81 2.83 -3.66
CA SER A 302 -8.15 2.99 -4.24
C SER A 302 -8.14 4.16 -5.21
N GLU A 303 -8.89 4.05 -6.28
CA GLU A 303 -9.09 5.15 -7.24
C GLU A 303 -9.57 6.42 -6.55
N ARG A 304 -9.28 7.59 -7.14
CA ARG A 304 -9.66 8.85 -6.54
C ARG A 304 -11.15 9.12 -6.58
N LEU A 305 -11.77 8.79 -7.70
CA LEU A 305 -13.16 9.11 -7.99
C LEU A 305 -13.94 7.79 -8.16
N GLU A 306 -14.57 7.34 -7.09
CA GLU A 306 -15.40 6.14 -7.12
C GLU A 306 -16.71 6.40 -7.84
N ASN A 307 -17.23 5.37 -8.53
CA ASN A 307 -18.54 5.40 -9.17
C ASN A 307 -19.52 4.44 -8.45
N TYR A 308 -20.21 4.95 -7.45
CA TYR A 308 -21.15 4.17 -6.64
C TYR A 308 -22.39 3.65 -7.40
N LYS A 309 -22.63 4.14 -8.64
CA LYS A 309 -23.71 3.63 -9.50
C LYS A 309 -23.36 2.29 -10.17
N ARG A 310 -22.13 1.81 -9.98
CA ARG A 310 -21.63 0.59 -10.62
C ARG A 310 -21.15 -0.46 -9.62
N GLN A 311 -20.51 -0.03 -8.53
CA GLN A 311 -19.99 -0.94 -7.51
C GLN A 311 -21.09 -1.85 -6.98
N HIS A 312 -20.78 -3.14 -6.83
CA HIS A 312 -21.69 -4.19 -6.36
C HIS A 312 -22.94 -4.36 -7.22
N LEU A 313 -22.85 -4.07 -8.51
CA LEU A 313 -23.95 -4.17 -9.47
C LEU A 313 -23.49 -4.91 -10.74
N PRO A 314 -24.43 -5.48 -11.55
CA PRO A 314 -24.09 -6.08 -12.85
C PRO A 314 -23.47 -5.10 -13.85
N THR A 315 -23.54 -3.81 -13.57
CA THR A 315 -22.97 -2.73 -14.40
C THR A 315 -21.50 -2.46 -14.11
N ASP A 316 -20.89 -3.11 -13.13
CA ASP A 316 -19.44 -3.08 -12.94
C ASP A 316 -18.75 -3.94 -14.01
N SER A 317 -18.41 -3.32 -15.13
CA SER A 317 -18.02 -3.99 -16.36
C SER A 317 -16.69 -3.48 -16.91
N LEU A 318 -16.06 -4.29 -17.77
CA LEU A 318 -14.80 -3.96 -18.45
C LEU A 318 -14.83 -2.65 -19.25
N ALA A 319 -16.00 -2.18 -19.65
CA ALA A 319 -16.16 -0.94 -20.42
C ALA A 319 -15.74 0.30 -19.61
N ASP A 320 -15.78 0.18 -18.30
CA ASP A 320 -15.59 1.28 -17.36
C ASP A 320 -14.20 1.27 -16.71
N VAL A 321 -13.39 0.22 -16.95
CA VAL A 321 -12.04 0.08 -16.43
C VAL A 321 -11.03 0.70 -17.40
N ASP A 322 -10.28 1.70 -16.89
CA ASP A 322 -9.15 2.34 -17.59
C ASP A 322 -7.85 1.57 -17.27
N PHE A 323 -7.47 0.64 -18.15
CA PHE A 323 -6.29 -0.22 -17.92
C PHE A 323 -4.96 0.53 -17.98
N ASP A 324 -4.90 1.71 -18.58
CA ASP A 324 -3.73 2.58 -18.46
C ASP A 324 -3.60 3.15 -17.04
N TYR A 325 -4.71 3.43 -16.40
CA TYR A 325 -4.77 3.85 -15.00
C TYR A 325 -4.40 2.68 -14.07
N VAL A 326 -5.02 1.50 -14.24
CA VAL A 326 -4.63 0.28 -13.49
C VAL A 326 -3.12 0.02 -13.60
N ALA A 327 -2.55 0.15 -14.81
CA ALA A 327 -1.11 -0.03 -14.99
C ALA A 327 -0.26 1.01 -14.25
N ARG A 328 -0.74 2.24 -14.09
CA ARG A 328 -0.05 3.27 -13.28
C ARG A 328 -0.06 2.90 -11.81
N VAL A 329 -1.19 2.44 -11.28
CA VAL A 329 -1.31 1.97 -9.89
C VAL A 329 -0.42 0.75 -9.67
N ALA A 330 -0.52 -0.27 -10.54
CA ALA A 330 0.31 -1.47 -10.46
C ALA A 330 1.83 -1.17 -10.48
N ARG A 331 2.28 -0.20 -11.30
CA ARG A 331 3.68 0.26 -11.30
C ARG A 331 4.08 0.92 -9.99
N LEU A 332 3.19 1.70 -9.37
CA LEU A 332 3.42 2.27 -8.04
C LEU A 332 3.54 1.17 -6.99
N ASN A 333 2.65 0.19 -7.03
CA ASN A 333 2.64 -0.96 -6.12
C ASN A 333 3.94 -1.76 -6.23
N LEU A 334 4.38 -2.08 -7.47
CA LEU A 334 5.65 -2.75 -7.70
C LEU A 334 6.80 -1.98 -7.07
N ALA A 335 6.87 -0.67 -7.31
CA ALA A 335 7.95 0.15 -6.78
C ALA A 335 7.94 0.20 -5.23
N ALA A 336 6.76 0.31 -4.62
CA ALA A 336 6.62 0.37 -3.17
C ALA A 336 6.97 -0.97 -2.51
N VAL A 337 6.42 -2.08 -3.04
CA VAL A 337 6.67 -3.44 -2.54
C VAL A 337 8.14 -3.82 -2.70
N ALA A 338 8.72 -3.63 -3.90
CA ALA A 338 10.11 -3.99 -4.17
C ALA A 338 11.11 -3.18 -3.34
N ALA A 339 10.92 -1.85 -3.27
CA ALA A 339 11.81 -0.99 -2.49
C ALA A 339 11.75 -1.31 -0.99
N LEU A 340 10.57 -1.66 -0.46
CA LEU A 340 10.41 -2.01 0.94
C LEU A 340 10.91 -3.42 1.25
N ALA A 341 10.70 -4.38 0.34
CA ALA A 341 11.19 -5.75 0.50
C ALA A 341 12.73 -5.83 0.44
N ALA A 342 13.39 -4.93 -0.31
CA ALA A 342 14.84 -4.82 -0.37
C ALA A 342 15.45 -4.08 0.84
N ALA A 343 14.65 -3.33 1.60
CA ALA A 343 15.14 -2.55 2.73
C ALA A 343 15.40 -3.40 3.98
N PRO A 344 16.30 -2.99 4.90
CA PRO A 344 16.39 -3.59 6.23
C PRO A 344 15.09 -3.36 7.02
N ASP A 345 14.96 -3.97 8.20
CA ASP A 345 13.86 -3.68 9.12
C ASP A 345 13.93 -2.24 9.64
N ARG A 346 12.80 -1.72 10.11
CA ARG A 346 12.81 -0.48 10.88
C ARG A 346 13.34 -0.71 12.30
N PRO A 347 13.95 0.27 12.95
CA PRO A 347 14.30 0.16 14.37
C PRO A 347 13.07 -0.24 15.21
N ALA A 348 13.20 -1.32 15.99
CA ALA A 348 12.07 -1.87 16.75
C ALA A 348 11.72 -0.99 17.97
N GLN A 349 12.71 -0.32 18.52
CA GLN A 349 12.56 0.50 19.72
C GLN A 349 13.26 1.85 19.53
N THR A 350 12.66 2.89 20.10
CA THR A 350 13.23 4.24 20.16
C THR A 350 13.10 4.80 21.57
N ALA A 351 14.01 5.71 21.94
CA ALA A 351 13.95 6.46 23.20
C ALA A 351 14.50 7.87 22.98
N TYR A 352 14.11 8.79 23.84
CA TYR A 352 14.69 10.13 23.88
C TYR A 352 14.94 10.57 25.32
N ALA A 353 15.92 11.43 25.49
CA ALA A 353 16.22 12.09 26.75
C ALA A 353 16.63 13.52 26.48
N ARG A 354 16.15 14.46 27.30
CA ARG A 354 16.57 15.87 27.25
C ARG A 354 18.04 15.98 27.59
N ASP A 355 18.82 16.66 26.77
CA ASP A 355 20.22 16.95 27.07
C ASP A 355 20.31 18.17 28.01
N ARG A 356 20.83 17.95 29.21
CA ARG A 356 20.96 19.01 30.21
C ARG A 356 22.12 19.96 29.93
N ALA A 357 23.15 19.49 29.21
CA ALA A 357 24.32 20.29 28.89
C ALA A 357 23.99 21.39 27.86
N SER A 358 23.00 21.17 27.00
CA SER A 358 22.49 22.17 26.06
C SER A 358 21.51 23.19 26.67
N GLY A 359 21.35 23.20 27.99
CA GLY A 359 20.29 23.99 28.65
C GLY A 359 18.90 23.43 28.38
N GLY A 360 18.81 22.18 27.91
CA GLY A 360 17.55 21.47 27.59
C GLY A 360 16.97 21.79 26.22
N GLN A 361 17.73 22.40 25.34
CA GLN A 361 17.30 22.70 23.96
C GLN A 361 17.46 21.50 23.03
N ALA A 362 18.43 20.61 23.29
CA ALA A 362 18.70 19.41 22.50
C ALA A 362 18.15 18.15 23.17
N PHE A 363 17.94 17.10 22.35
CA PHE A 363 17.52 15.80 22.82
C PHE A 363 18.44 14.69 22.28
N GLN A 364 18.88 13.80 23.18
CA GLN A 364 19.54 12.57 22.80
C GLN A 364 18.49 11.56 22.34
N ILE A 365 18.49 11.24 21.04
CA ILE A 365 17.67 10.21 20.45
C ILE A 365 18.47 8.90 20.42
N ARG A 366 17.82 7.77 20.73
CA ARG A 366 18.40 6.42 20.70
C ARG A 366 17.44 5.43 20.05
N TRP A 367 18.01 4.39 19.45
CA TRP A 367 17.22 3.32 18.84
C TRP A 367 17.92 1.97 18.92
N SER A 368 17.14 0.89 18.74
CA SER A 368 17.69 -0.46 18.66
C SER A 368 18.45 -0.65 17.35
N PRO A 369 19.59 -1.37 17.37
CA PRO A 369 20.32 -1.71 16.16
C PRO A 369 19.47 -2.60 15.24
N VAL A 370 19.69 -2.47 13.93
CA VAL A 370 18.96 -3.21 12.89
C VAL A 370 19.95 -4.03 12.08
N ALA A 371 19.70 -5.32 11.95
CA ALA A 371 20.52 -6.21 11.12
C ALA A 371 20.46 -5.77 9.65
N GLY A 372 21.63 -5.70 8.99
CA GLY A 372 21.73 -5.26 7.60
C GLY A 372 21.67 -3.74 7.40
N ALA A 373 21.50 -2.94 8.45
CA ALA A 373 21.62 -1.49 8.34
C ALA A 373 23.08 -1.07 8.18
N ALA A 374 23.38 -0.32 7.13
CA ALA A 374 24.67 0.31 6.93
C ALA A 374 24.77 1.66 7.67
N ARG A 375 23.64 2.35 7.81
CA ARG A 375 23.52 3.62 8.53
C ARG A 375 22.06 3.89 8.90
N TYR A 376 21.86 4.99 9.62
CA TYR A 376 20.54 5.44 10.05
C TYR A 376 20.28 6.89 9.62
N GLU A 377 19.04 7.22 9.46
CA GLU A 377 18.57 8.58 9.17
C GLU A 377 17.49 8.97 10.17
N LEU A 378 17.57 10.22 10.69
CA LEU A 378 16.46 10.85 11.39
C LEU A 378 15.65 11.68 10.40
N LEU A 379 14.34 11.58 10.52
CA LEU A 379 13.39 12.35 9.73
C LEU A 379 12.64 13.29 10.68
N VAL A 380 12.58 14.57 10.31
CA VAL A 380 11.96 15.60 11.15
C VAL A 380 10.85 16.29 10.37
N ARG A 381 9.67 16.41 10.99
CA ARG A 381 8.53 17.20 10.50
C ARG A 381 7.89 17.97 11.64
N ARG A 382 7.31 19.11 11.35
CA ARG A 382 6.45 19.79 12.33
C ARG A 382 5.22 18.94 12.65
N THR A 383 4.66 19.10 13.82
CA THR A 383 3.44 18.38 14.22
C THR A 383 2.25 18.71 13.32
N THR A 384 2.27 19.89 12.67
CA THR A 384 1.25 20.36 11.72
C THR A 384 1.49 19.94 10.27
N ASP A 385 2.68 19.39 9.95
CA ASP A 385 3.02 19.05 8.59
C ASP A 385 2.66 17.59 8.27
N PRO A 386 2.07 17.30 7.10
CA PRO A 386 1.68 15.94 6.73
C PRO A 386 2.89 15.05 6.40
N THR A 387 4.01 15.65 5.98
CA THR A 387 5.21 14.94 5.50
C THR A 387 6.48 15.46 6.13
N TYR A 388 7.53 14.64 6.14
CA TYR A 388 8.85 15.03 6.65
C TYR A 388 9.53 16.05 5.72
N ALA A 389 10.02 17.12 6.32
CA ALA A 389 10.70 18.22 5.61
C ALA A 389 12.22 18.11 5.65
N ARG A 390 12.78 17.42 6.67
CA ARG A 390 14.22 17.33 6.89
C ARG A 390 14.64 15.89 7.15
N ILE A 391 15.80 15.54 6.60
CA ILE A 391 16.50 14.28 6.83
C ILE A 391 17.87 14.61 7.40
N VAL A 392 18.24 13.93 8.47
CA VAL A 392 19.55 14.05 9.13
C VAL A 392 20.24 12.70 9.02
N ASP A 393 21.44 12.67 8.47
CA ASP A 393 22.27 11.45 8.45
C ASP A 393 22.86 11.26 9.86
N ALA A 394 22.52 10.14 10.49
CA ALA A 394 23.00 9.79 11.81
C ALA A 394 24.22 8.83 11.77
N GLY A 395 24.70 8.49 10.58
CA GLY A 395 25.79 7.54 10.41
C GLY A 395 25.43 6.13 10.86
N SER A 396 26.39 5.35 11.30
CA SER A 396 26.23 3.95 11.75
C SER A 396 25.85 3.80 13.22
N GLU A 397 25.93 4.88 13.98
CA GLU A 397 25.62 4.88 15.41
C GLU A 397 24.14 4.65 15.67
N THR A 398 23.80 4.17 16.87
CA THR A 398 22.41 3.96 17.32
C THR A 398 21.92 5.05 18.25
N SER A 399 22.56 6.21 18.19
CA SER A 399 22.14 7.41 18.90
C SER A 399 22.55 8.67 18.17
N TYR A 400 21.82 9.76 18.41
CA TYR A 400 22.12 11.06 17.82
C TYR A 400 21.66 12.18 18.74
N LEU A 401 22.48 13.21 18.92
CA LEU A 401 22.09 14.43 19.63
C LEU A 401 21.41 15.38 18.65
N LEU A 402 20.10 15.49 18.74
CA LEU A 402 19.31 16.38 17.90
C LEU A 402 19.17 17.73 18.59
N ASP A 403 19.70 18.79 17.99
CA ASP A 403 19.58 20.16 18.48
C ASP A 403 18.23 20.74 18.01
N GLU A 404 17.16 20.32 18.66
CA GLU A 404 15.79 20.75 18.36
C GLU A 404 14.84 20.39 19.49
N GLN A 405 13.86 21.27 19.76
CA GLN A 405 12.78 21.00 20.70
C GLN A 405 11.79 19.98 20.12
N LEU A 406 11.49 18.93 20.87
CA LEU A 406 10.59 17.87 20.42
C LEU A 406 9.09 18.22 20.56
N ASP A 407 8.76 19.34 21.22
CA ASP A 407 7.36 19.70 21.48
C ASP A 407 6.60 20.07 20.20
N ASP A 408 7.30 20.66 19.23
CA ASP A 408 6.72 21.14 17.96
C ASP A 408 6.99 20.22 16.75
N VAL A 409 7.75 19.13 16.95
CA VAL A 409 8.17 18.26 15.85
C VAL A 409 7.93 16.79 16.16
N TRP A 410 7.64 16.03 15.11
CA TRP A 410 7.78 14.58 15.10
C TRP A 410 9.14 14.20 14.57
N VAL A 411 9.81 13.34 15.31
CA VAL A 411 11.10 12.76 14.89
C VAL A 411 10.90 11.27 14.64
N GLY A 412 11.35 10.81 13.50
CA GLY A 412 11.36 9.41 13.14
C GLY A 412 12.77 8.91 12.89
N VAL A 413 13.01 7.63 13.09
CA VAL A 413 14.27 6.95 12.79
C VAL A 413 14.02 5.85 11.78
N ARG A 414 14.86 5.73 10.77
CA ARG A 414 14.85 4.62 9.82
C ARG A 414 16.25 4.07 9.55
N ALA A 415 16.32 2.80 9.19
CA ALA A 415 17.53 2.15 8.77
C ALA A 415 17.72 2.28 7.25
N VAL A 416 18.97 2.32 6.81
CA VAL A 416 19.37 2.36 5.40
C VAL A 416 20.30 1.18 5.13
N GLY A 417 19.93 0.34 4.15
CA GLY A 417 20.75 -0.77 3.68
C GLY A 417 22.00 -0.32 2.92
N ALA A 418 22.95 -1.23 2.73
CA ALA A 418 24.18 -0.97 1.97
C ALA A 418 23.91 -0.59 0.51
N ASP A 419 22.81 -1.10 -0.07
CA ASP A 419 22.32 -0.77 -1.41
C ASP A 419 21.53 0.55 -1.47
N GLY A 420 21.32 1.20 -0.32
CA GLY A 420 20.62 2.46 -0.20
C GLY A 420 19.11 2.36 -0.04
N HIS A 421 18.51 1.16 0.01
CA HIS A 421 17.10 1.01 0.34
C HIS A 421 16.82 1.40 1.79
N ARG A 422 15.68 1.97 2.06
CA ARG A 422 15.30 2.57 3.34
C ARG A 422 14.09 1.86 3.93
N SER A 423 14.19 1.56 5.21
CA SER A 423 13.08 0.97 5.97
C SER A 423 11.91 1.95 6.15
N LEU A 424 10.80 1.44 6.64
CA LEU A 424 9.78 2.29 7.25
C LEU A 424 10.37 3.05 8.44
N THR A 425 9.76 4.17 8.76
CA THR A 425 10.14 5.03 9.89
C THR A 425 9.51 4.53 11.19
N THR A 426 10.28 4.51 12.27
CA THR A 426 9.76 4.37 13.64
C THR A 426 9.77 5.75 14.30
N VAL A 427 8.58 6.22 14.71
CA VAL A 427 8.45 7.54 15.34
C VAL A 427 8.91 7.47 16.79
N VAL A 428 9.75 8.43 17.18
CA VAL A 428 10.30 8.54 18.53
C VAL A 428 9.20 8.95 19.52
N GLY A 429 9.13 8.23 20.64
CA GLY A 429 8.16 8.54 21.69
C GLY A 429 6.71 8.18 21.36
N ALA A 430 6.47 7.34 20.33
CA ALA A 430 5.13 6.87 20.00
C ALA A 430 4.46 6.20 21.19
N PRO A 431 3.22 6.56 21.55
CA PRO A 431 2.47 5.92 22.62
C PRO A 431 2.31 4.41 22.36
N GLY A 432 2.54 3.58 23.39
CA GLY A 432 2.39 2.12 23.27
C GLY A 432 3.49 1.39 22.50
N GLY A 433 4.45 2.12 21.92
CA GLY A 433 5.62 1.51 21.29
C GLY A 433 6.59 0.93 22.34
N PRO A 434 7.37 -0.12 21.97
CA PRO A 434 8.42 -0.62 22.86
C PRO A 434 9.40 0.51 23.17
N ARG A 435 9.74 0.66 24.45
CA ARG A 435 10.68 1.70 24.93
C ARG A 435 12.01 1.08 25.28
N LEU A 436 13.10 1.68 24.80
CA LEU A 436 14.42 1.35 25.30
C LEU A 436 14.52 1.74 26.80
N ALA A 437 15.17 0.89 27.58
CA ALA A 437 15.47 1.23 28.96
C ALA A 437 16.30 2.55 29.01
N PRO A 438 16.08 3.41 30.02
CA PRO A 438 16.94 4.56 30.22
C PRO A 438 18.41 4.11 30.31
N ALA A 439 19.31 4.90 29.70
CA ALA A 439 20.74 4.60 29.88
C ALA A 439 21.09 4.64 31.37
N ALA A 440 21.86 3.66 31.82
CA ALA A 440 22.41 3.69 33.16
C ALA A 440 23.15 5.02 33.35
N ARG A 441 22.88 5.70 34.47
CA ARG A 441 23.59 6.94 34.81
C ARG A 441 25.07 6.58 34.98
N PRO A 442 26.03 7.30 34.37
CA PRO A 442 27.40 7.15 34.76
C PRO A 442 27.51 7.46 36.26
N ARG A 443 28.15 6.59 37.00
CA ARG A 443 28.44 6.76 38.42
C ARG A 443 29.46 7.89 38.63
#